data_4e06f8502593be9493d98889bc12f040
#
_entry.id   4e06f8502593be9493d98889bc12f040
#
_cell.length_a   1.000
_cell.length_b   1.000
_cell.length_c   1.000
_cell.angle_alpha   90.00
_cell.angle_beta   90.00
_cell.angle_gamma   90.00
#
_symmetry.space_group_name_H-M   'P 1'
#
loop_
_entity.id
_entity.type
_entity.pdbx_description
1 polymer ?
#
loop_
_entity_poly.entity_id
_entity_poly.type
_entity_poly.pdbx_seq_one_letter_code
_entity_poly.pdbx_strand_id
1 'polypeptide(L)'
;MCKIFVLTLLWLPVFFTNPVSQNITALQQHCLWLYILWGLLVLTLLVRRYRPGPWLVCLAAGFVIPWNAAGPGWLNDLHIWLQIAAIILLSVEQLRLVLYVHNKKARTWFLVLGISFVIMAACGHVSGLAEMVWASGILLLVPARPDLNSPHDSSY
;
A
#
# COMPACT_ATOMS: atom_id res chain seq x y z
N MET A 1 9.47 9.98 -12.49
CA MET A 1 10.11 9.90 -11.16
C MET A 1 11.08 8.73 -11.10
N CYS A 2 12.32 8.95 -10.63
CA CYS A 2 13.32 7.88 -10.55
C CYS A 2 12.86 6.82 -9.53
N LYS A 3 12.82 5.53 -9.93
CA LYS A 3 12.38 4.43 -9.03
C LYS A 3 13.25 4.33 -7.77
N ILE A 4 14.54 4.64 -7.90
CA ILE A 4 15.48 4.61 -6.77
C ILE A 4 15.06 5.65 -5.72
N PHE A 5 14.75 6.87 -6.13
CA PHE A 5 14.31 7.92 -5.21
C PHE A 5 13.02 7.53 -4.46
N VAL A 6 12.04 6.95 -5.17
CA VAL A 6 10.80 6.48 -4.53
C VAL A 6 11.07 5.33 -3.55
N LEU A 7 11.95 4.40 -3.90
CA LEU A 7 12.36 3.32 -2.99
C LEU A 7 13.00 3.88 -1.72
N THR A 8 13.92 4.83 -1.86
CA THR A 8 14.57 5.48 -0.69
C THR A 8 13.51 6.09 0.23
N LEU A 9 12.53 6.80 -0.31
CA LEU A 9 11.45 7.39 0.49
C LEU A 9 10.54 6.33 1.14
N LEU A 10 10.27 5.22 0.47
CA LEU A 10 9.48 4.11 1.04
C LEU A 10 10.18 3.45 2.22
N TRP A 11 11.52 3.42 2.23
CA TRP A 11 12.31 2.81 3.30
C TRP A 11 12.74 3.79 4.39
N LEU A 12 12.47 5.08 4.24
CA LEU A 12 12.81 6.10 5.23
C LEU A 12 12.25 5.81 6.65
N PRO A 13 11.04 5.21 6.82
CA PRO A 13 10.51 4.87 8.14
C PRO A 13 11.41 3.99 9.01
N VAL A 14 12.32 3.19 8.42
CA VAL A 14 13.26 2.33 9.14
C VAL A 14 14.10 3.12 10.16
N PHE A 15 14.39 4.38 9.88
CA PHE A 15 15.20 5.22 10.74
C PHE A 15 14.42 5.85 11.92
N PHE A 16 13.10 5.75 11.92
CA PHE A 16 12.23 6.42 12.89
C PHE A 16 11.34 5.46 13.69
N THR A 17 11.25 4.20 13.28
CA THR A 17 10.45 3.18 13.95
C THR A 17 11.22 1.87 14.01
N ASN A 18 10.77 0.95 14.88
CA ASN A 18 11.19 -0.46 14.78
C ASN A 18 10.25 -1.19 13.80
N PRO A 19 10.63 -1.31 12.51
CA PRO A 19 9.71 -1.79 11.48
C PRO A 19 9.37 -3.29 11.61
N VAL A 20 10.08 -4.02 12.47
CA VAL A 20 9.80 -5.44 12.72
C VAL A 20 8.64 -5.61 13.70
N SER A 21 8.64 -4.80 14.76
CA SER A 21 7.64 -4.90 15.85
C SER A 21 6.50 -3.89 15.73
N GLN A 22 6.67 -2.86 14.91
CA GLN A 22 5.70 -1.78 14.74
C GLN A 22 5.27 -1.68 13.27
N ASN A 23 4.03 -1.28 13.03
CA ASN A 23 3.55 -0.91 11.70
C ASN A 23 3.88 0.56 11.38
N ILE A 24 3.67 0.97 10.13
CA ILE A 24 3.91 2.37 9.72
C ILE A 24 3.01 3.37 10.47
N THR A 25 1.85 2.94 10.95
CA THR A 25 0.95 3.77 11.75
C THR A 25 1.62 4.29 13.04
N ALA A 26 2.63 3.58 13.58
CA ALA A 26 3.40 4.06 14.72
C ALA A 26 4.11 5.40 14.46
N LEU A 27 4.39 5.74 13.19
CA LEU A 27 4.92 7.06 12.81
C LEU A 27 3.99 8.21 13.19
N GLN A 28 2.69 7.99 13.32
CA GLN A 28 1.76 9.05 13.77
C GLN A 28 2.17 9.62 15.12
N GLN A 29 2.70 8.78 16.00
CA GLN A 29 3.08 9.19 17.35
C GLN A 29 4.51 9.78 17.43
N HIS A 30 5.40 9.35 16.53
CA HIS A 30 6.81 9.74 16.57
C HIS A 30 7.19 10.78 15.54
N CYS A 31 6.59 10.73 14.35
CA CYS A 31 6.95 11.59 13.23
C CYS A 31 5.79 11.76 12.25
N LEU A 32 4.81 12.58 12.63
CA LEU A 32 3.56 12.76 11.88
C LEU A 32 3.80 13.21 10.42
N TRP A 33 4.75 14.11 10.18
CA TRP A 33 5.03 14.57 8.82
C TRP A 33 5.55 13.44 7.91
N LEU A 34 6.35 12.52 8.47
CA LEU A 34 6.86 11.36 7.73
C LEU A 34 5.73 10.37 7.45
N TYR A 35 4.82 10.16 8.41
CA TYR A 35 3.61 9.35 8.20
C TYR A 35 2.78 9.91 7.05
N ILE A 36 2.50 11.21 7.03
CA ILE A 36 1.75 11.86 5.96
C ILE A 36 2.45 11.71 4.62
N LEU A 37 3.75 11.99 4.57
CA LEU A 37 4.56 11.85 3.35
C LEU A 37 4.51 10.43 2.81
N TRP A 38 4.72 9.44 3.67
CA TRP A 38 4.71 8.03 3.31
C TRP A 38 3.33 7.58 2.79
N GLY A 39 2.27 7.96 3.49
CA GLY A 39 0.90 7.65 3.09
C GLY A 39 0.53 8.25 1.73
N LEU A 40 0.86 9.52 1.49
CA LEU A 40 0.64 10.18 0.20
C LEU A 40 1.45 9.52 -0.92
N LEU A 41 2.69 9.10 -0.62
CA LEU A 41 3.54 8.39 -1.58
C LEU A 41 2.91 7.05 -1.97
N VAL A 42 2.50 6.24 -0.98
CA VAL A 42 1.85 4.94 -1.23
C VAL A 42 0.52 5.11 -1.94
N LEU A 43 -0.30 6.06 -1.51
CA LEU A 43 -1.58 6.36 -2.16
C LEU A 43 -1.39 6.72 -3.64
N THR A 44 -0.43 7.61 -3.93
CA THR A 44 -0.07 7.98 -5.31
C THR A 44 0.41 6.77 -6.11
N LEU A 45 1.22 5.91 -5.48
CA LEU A 45 1.72 4.68 -6.09
C LEU A 45 0.57 3.75 -6.47
N LEU A 46 -0.39 3.57 -5.57
CA LEU A 46 -1.56 2.69 -5.77
C LEU A 46 -2.50 3.23 -6.85
N VAL A 47 -2.86 4.51 -6.79
CA VAL A 47 -3.77 5.13 -7.78
C VAL A 47 -3.20 5.10 -9.21
N ARG A 48 -1.89 5.19 -9.35
CA ARG A 48 -1.23 5.06 -10.67
C ARG A 48 -1.24 3.65 -11.23
N ARG A 49 -1.46 2.62 -10.42
CA ARG A 49 -1.37 1.21 -10.83
C ARG A 49 -2.70 0.48 -10.80
N TYR A 50 -3.53 0.79 -9.82
CA TYR A 50 -4.84 0.17 -9.64
C TYR A 50 -5.98 1.12 -10.06
N ARG A 51 -7.09 0.57 -10.46
CA ARG A 51 -8.29 1.39 -10.71
C ARG A 51 -8.78 1.95 -9.39
N PRO A 52 -9.06 3.28 -9.31
CA PRO A 52 -9.73 3.85 -8.16
C PRO A 52 -11.05 3.11 -7.90
N GLY A 53 -11.32 2.80 -6.65
CA GLY A 53 -12.50 2.06 -6.25
C GLY A 53 -12.75 2.23 -4.74
N PRO A 54 -13.67 1.46 -4.16
CA PRO A 54 -13.99 1.57 -2.73
C PRO A 54 -12.78 1.40 -1.81
N TRP A 55 -11.77 0.62 -2.22
CA TRP A 55 -10.51 0.47 -1.49
C TRP A 55 -9.81 1.80 -1.22
N LEU A 56 -9.91 2.74 -2.17
CA LEU A 56 -9.29 4.06 -2.05
C LEU A 56 -9.93 4.88 -0.93
N VAL A 57 -11.27 4.82 -0.83
CA VAL A 57 -12.01 5.52 0.21
C VAL A 57 -11.68 4.93 1.58
N CYS A 58 -11.70 3.60 1.71
CA CYS A 58 -11.37 2.92 2.96
C CYS A 58 -9.93 3.22 3.39
N LEU A 59 -8.97 3.17 2.46
CA LEU A 59 -7.56 3.44 2.73
C LEU A 59 -7.35 4.89 3.16
N ALA A 60 -7.94 5.85 2.43
CA ALA A 60 -7.82 7.27 2.75
C ALA A 60 -8.49 7.60 4.09
N ALA A 61 -9.67 7.08 4.35
CA ALA A 61 -10.37 7.28 5.63
C ALA A 61 -9.58 6.66 6.80
N GLY A 62 -9.09 5.43 6.64
CA GLY A 62 -8.24 4.79 7.64
C GLY A 62 -6.93 5.53 7.86
N PHE A 63 -6.36 6.14 6.83
CA PHE A 63 -5.16 6.96 6.95
C PHE A 63 -5.40 8.27 7.72
N VAL A 64 -6.56 8.89 7.55
CA VAL A 64 -6.92 10.15 8.23
C VAL A 64 -7.32 9.93 9.69
N ILE A 65 -7.97 8.79 9.99
CA ILE A 65 -8.39 8.46 11.36
C ILE A 65 -7.16 8.11 12.19
N PRO A 66 -6.84 8.90 13.25
CA PRO A 66 -5.66 8.63 14.05
C PRO A 66 -5.82 7.34 14.86
N TRP A 67 -4.80 6.50 14.83
CA TRP A 67 -4.66 5.43 15.80
C TRP A 67 -3.98 5.97 17.05
N ASN A 68 -4.64 5.85 18.21
CA ASN A 68 -4.10 6.31 19.48
C ASN A 68 -4.49 5.34 20.60
N ALA A 69 -3.50 4.69 21.21
CA ALA A 69 -3.71 3.74 22.30
C ALA A 69 -4.43 4.35 23.52
N ALA A 70 -4.30 5.65 23.74
CA ALA A 70 -4.98 6.38 24.81
C ALA A 70 -6.33 6.98 24.36
N GLY A 71 -6.70 6.81 23.09
CA GLY A 71 -7.93 7.32 22.51
C GLY A 71 -9.13 6.40 22.73
N PRO A 72 -10.32 6.83 22.26
CA PRO A 72 -11.52 6.00 22.33
C PRO A 72 -11.33 4.69 21.56
N GLY A 73 -11.63 3.56 22.18
CA GLY A 73 -11.43 2.22 21.59
C GLY A 73 -12.15 2.06 20.24
N TRP A 74 -13.37 2.58 20.12
CA TRP A 74 -14.15 2.53 18.88
C TRP A 74 -13.46 3.22 17.68
N LEU A 75 -12.64 4.26 17.93
CA LEU A 75 -11.92 4.97 16.88
C LEU A 75 -10.76 4.12 16.35
N ASN A 76 -10.06 3.43 17.27
CA ASN A 76 -9.02 2.48 16.90
C ASN A 76 -9.59 1.28 16.14
N ASP A 77 -10.74 0.76 16.58
CA ASP A 77 -11.43 -0.31 15.88
C ASP A 77 -11.85 0.11 14.48
N LEU A 78 -12.40 1.32 14.33
CA LEU A 78 -12.77 1.87 13.02
C LEU A 78 -11.55 2.02 12.10
N HIS A 79 -10.42 2.52 12.61
CA HIS A 79 -9.17 2.59 11.87
C HIS A 79 -8.74 1.21 11.34
N ILE A 80 -8.74 0.20 12.23
CA ILE A 80 -8.35 -1.17 11.88
C ILE A 80 -9.30 -1.76 10.84
N TRP A 81 -10.60 -1.64 11.02
CA TRP A 81 -11.59 -2.19 10.09
C TRP A 81 -11.52 -1.53 8.71
N LEU A 82 -11.28 -0.23 8.64
CA LEU A 82 -11.10 0.47 7.37
C LEU A 82 -9.84 0.00 6.64
N GLN A 83 -8.73 -0.23 7.35
CA GLN A 83 -7.50 -0.77 6.76
C GLN A 83 -7.71 -2.20 6.25
N ILE A 84 -8.36 -3.06 7.03
CA ILE A 84 -8.68 -4.43 6.61
C ILE A 84 -9.58 -4.42 5.36
N ALA A 85 -10.63 -3.61 5.36
CA ALA A 85 -11.51 -3.46 4.21
C ALA A 85 -10.76 -2.98 2.97
N ALA A 86 -9.88 -1.99 3.13
CA ALA A 86 -9.04 -1.50 2.04
C ALA A 86 -8.14 -2.60 1.45
N ILE A 87 -7.51 -3.41 2.32
CA ILE A 87 -6.64 -4.51 1.91
C ILE A 87 -7.42 -5.57 1.14
N ILE A 88 -8.59 -5.98 1.64
CA ILE A 88 -9.44 -6.98 0.97
C ILE A 88 -9.85 -6.47 -0.41
N LEU A 89 -10.38 -5.25 -0.48
CA LEU A 89 -10.85 -4.65 -1.74
C LEU A 89 -9.69 -4.44 -2.72
N LEU A 90 -8.53 -4.01 -2.24
CA LEU A 90 -7.34 -3.83 -3.08
C LEU A 90 -6.80 -5.18 -3.59
N SER A 91 -6.95 -6.25 -2.81
CA SER A 91 -6.53 -7.61 -3.21
C SER A 91 -7.30 -8.09 -4.43
N VAL A 92 -8.57 -7.70 -4.58
CA VAL A 92 -9.35 -7.98 -5.79
C VAL A 92 -8.75 -7.29 -7.02
N GLU A 93 -8.37 -6.02 -6.88
CA GLU A 93 -7.70 -5.29 -7.97
C GLU A 93 -6.29 -5.85 -8.27
N GLN A 94 -5.58 -6.30 -7.26
CA GLN A 94 -4.29 -6.99 -7.43
C GLN A 94 -4.45 -8.27 -8.22
N LEU A 95 -5.44 -9.09 -7.88
CA LEU A 95 -5.72 -10.33 -8.60
C LEU A 95 -6.04 -10.07 -10.08
N ARG A 96 -6.84 -9.05 -10.36
CA ARG A 96 -7.13 -8.64 -11.75
C ARG A 96 -5.87 -8.29 -12.51
N LEU A 97 -4.97 -7.49 -11.91
CA LEU A 97 -3.71 -7.09 -12.53
C LEU A 97 -2.77 -8.26 -12.77
N VAL A 98 -2.70 -9.20 -11.84
CA VAL A 98 -1.87 -10.41 -11.98
C VAL A 98 -2.25 -11.22 -13.22
N LEU A 99 -3.52 -11.22 -13.60
CA LEU A 99 -3.99 -11.89 -14.81
C LEU A 99 -3.46 -11.24 -16.10
N TYR A 100 -3.15 -9.94 -16.06
CA TYR A 100 -2.65 -9.18 -17.22
C TYR A 100 -1.13 -9.07 -17.29
N VAL A 101 -0.41 -9.48 -16.26
CA VAL A 101 1.07 -9.43 -16.25
C VAL A 101 1.64 -10.61 -17.03
N HIS A 102 2.33 -10.35 -18.13
CA HIS A 102 2.89 -11.39 -19.00
C HIS A 102 4.16 -12.05 -18.44
N ASN A 103 4.89 -11.36 -17.55
CA ASN A 103 6.12 -11.91 -16.94
C ASN A 103 5.77 -12.86 -15.78
N LYS A 104 6.02 -14.16 -15.96
CA LYS A 104 5.71 -15.20 -14.97
C LYS A 104 6.38 -14.97 -13.61
N LYS A 105 7.66 -14.54 -13.60
CA LYS A 105 8.40 -14.28 -12.34
C LYS A 105 7.79 -13.10 -11.57
N ALA A 106 7.55 -11.98 -12.25
CA ALA A 106 6.91 -10.82 -11.64
C ALA A 106 5.50 -11.16 -11.11
N ARG A 107 4.73 -11.93 -11.89
CA ARG A 107 3.41 -12.42 -11.50
C ARG A 107 3.44 -13.27 -10.23
N THR A 108 4.36 -14.25 -10.17
CA THR A 108 4.51 -15.11 -8.99
C THR A 108 4.92 -14.31 -7.76
N TRP A 109 5.92 -13.44 -7.88
CA TRP A 109 6.35 -12.58 -6.79
C TRP A 109 5.23 -11.69 -6.27
N PHE A 110 4.47 -11.11 -7.18
CA PHE A 110 3.37 -10.23 -6.83
C PHE A 110 2.24 -10.97 -6.10
N LEU A 111 1.94 -12.21 -6.53
CA LEU A 111 0.99 -13.07 -5.83
C LEU A 111 1.47 -13.41 -4.42
N VAL A 112 2.74 -13.81 -4.28
CA VAL A 112 3.33 -14.13 -2.97
C VAL A 112 3.26 -12.92 -2.03
N LEU A 113 3.64 -11.74 -2.50
CA LEU A 113 3.58 -10.51 -1.71
C LEU A 113 2.13 -10.17 -1.31
N GLY A 114 1.19 -10.26 -2.24
CA GLY A 114 -0.23 -9.97 -1.98
C GLY A 114 -0.84 -10.95 -0.97
N ILE A 115 -0.62 -12.23 -1.15
CA ILE A 115 -1.11 -13.27 -0.24
C ILE A 115 -0.48 -13.11 1.15
N SER A 116 0.84 -12.88 1.24
CA SER A 116 1.53 -12.67 2.51
C SER A 116 0.96 -11.47 3.26
N PHE A 117 0.68 -10.37 2.54
CA PHE A 117 0.09 -9.17 3.14
C PHE A 117 -1.33 -9.40 3.66
N VAL A 118 -2.16 -10.13 2.90
CA VAL A 118 -3.52 -10.51 3.33
C VAL A 118 -3.49 -11.40 4.57
N ILE A 119 -2.59 -12.41 4.60
CA ILE A 119 -2.43 -13.28 5.76
C ILE A 119 -2.03 -12.49 7.00
N MET A 120 -1.04 -11.60 6.89
CA MET A 120 -0.62 -10.76 8.00
C MET A 120 -1.75 -9.86 8.50
N ALA A 121 -2.51 -9.25 7.60
CA ALA A 121 -3.67 -8.45 7.96
C ALA A 121 -4.75 -9.28 8.66
N ALA A 122 -5.02 -10.49 8.19
CA ALA A 122 -5.97 -11.43 8.81
C ALA A 122 -5.53 -11.89 10.21
N CYS A 123 -4.21 -12.02 10.43
CA CYS A 123 -3.64 -12.32 11.75
C CYS A 123 -3.63 -11.10 12.70
N GLY A 124 -4.09 -9.94 12.25
CA GLY A 124 -4.18 -8.72 13.05
C GLY A 124 -2.85 -8.02 13.31
N HIS A 125 -1.77 -8.47 12.68
CA HIS A 125 -0.45 -7.85 12.81
C HIS A 125 0.23 -7.69 11.46
N VAL A 126 0.35 -6.45 11.01
CA VAL A 126 1.14 -6.07 9.83
C VAL A 126 2.34 -5.26 10.32
N SER A 127 3.54 -5.79 10.12
CA SER A 127 4.75 -5.05 10.47
C SER A 127 5.06 -3.98 9.42
N GLY A 128 5.69 -2.89 9.84
CA GLY A 128 6.12 -1.83 8.94
C GLY A 128 7.09 -2.33 7.87
N LEU A 129 7.91 -3.34 8.20
CA LEU A 129 8.78 -4.00 7.22
C LEU A 129 7.95 -4.65 6.09
N ALA A 130 6.87 -5.34 6.44
CA ALA A 130 5.99 -5.95 5.46
C ALA A 130 5.32 -4.91 4.55
N GLU A 131 4.87 -3.79 5.13
CA GLU A 131 4.27 -2.67 4.38
C GLU A 131 5.27 -2.05 3.39
N MET A 132 6.52 -1.83 3.81
CA MET A 132 7.58 -1.30 2.94
C MET A 132 7.97 -2.27 1.83
N VAL A 133 8.12 -3.56 2.13
CA VAL A 133 8.40 -4.60 1.14
C VAL A 133 7.27 -4.70 0.13
N TRP A 134 6.02 -4.71 0.58
CA TRP A 134 4.85 -4.74 -0.27
C TRP A 134 4.76 -3.51 -1.19
N ALA A 135 4.93 -2.31 -0.66
CA ALA A 135 4.94 -1.08 -1.45
C ALA A 135 6.09 -1.05 -2.48
N SER A 136 7.27 -1.56 -2.10
CA SER A 136 8.41 -1.72 -3.00
C SER A 136 8.12 -2.71 -4.13
N GLY A 137 7.48 -3.83 -3.81
CA GLY A 137 7.02 -4.81 -4.79
C GLY A 137 6.05 -4.21 -5.81
N ILE A 138 5.08 -3.42 -5.35
CA ILE A 138 4.17 -2.69 -6.24
C ILE A 138 4.94 -1.74 -7.15
N LEU A 139 5.89 -0.99 -6.62
CA LEU A 139 6.69 -0.05 -7.41
C LEU A 139 7.51 -0.74 -8.51
N LEU A 140 8.11 -1.88 -8.18
CA LEU A 140 9.06 -2.55 -9.06
C LEU A 140 8.38 -3.47 -10.07
N LEU A 141 7.34 -4.20 -9.63
CA LEU A 141 6.77 -5.32 -10.37
C LEU A 141 5.46 -4.97 -11.08
N VAL A 142 4.71 -4.00 -10.56
CA VAL A 142 3.43 -3.61 -11.17
C VAL A 142 3.65 -2.46 -12.16
N PRO A 143 3.32 -2.64 -13.44
CA PRO A 143 3.40 -1.56 -14.41
C PRO A 143 2.42 -0.44 -14.06
N ALA A 144 2.78 0.80 -14.35
CA ALA A 144 1.82 1.90 -14.31
C ALA A 144 0.74 1.66 -15.38
N ARG A 145 -0.49 2.08 -15.10
CA ARG A 145 -1.55 2.04 -16.10
C ARG A 145 -1.17 2.95 -17.27
N PRO A 146 -1.41 2.53 -18.52
CA PRO A 146 -1.30 3.44 -19.64
C PRO A 146 -2.28 4.60 -19.44
N ASP A 147 -1.84 5.81 -19.74
CA ASP A 147 -2.71 6.98 -19.70
C ASP A 147 -3.83 6.78 -20.71
N LEU A 148 -5.08 6.85 -20.25
CA LEU A 148 -6.27 6.71 -21.09
C LEU A 148 -6.36 7.81 -22.19
N ASN A 149 -5.51 8.84 -22.10
CA ASN A 149 -5.42 9.96 -23.02
C ASN A 149 -4.26 9.84 -24.01
N SER A 150 -3.48 8.76 -24.01
CA SER A 150 -2.56 8.54 -25.13
C SER A 150 -3.39 8.26 -26.37
N PRO A 151 -3.28 9.05 -27.45
CA PRO A 151 -3.95 8.73 -28.69
C PRO A 151 -3.51 7.32 -29.08
N HIS A 152 -4.48 6.45 -29.31
CA HIS A 152 -4.25 5.10 -29.82
C HIS A 152 -3.33 5.25 -31.04
N ASP A 153 -2.09 4.81 -30.92
CA ASP A 153 -1.29 4.44 -32.07
C ASP A 153 -2.02 3.26 -32.74
N SER A 154 -2.96 3.63 -33.62
CA SER A 154 -3.65 2.72 -34.53
C SER A 154 -2.68 2.35 -35.66
N SER A 155 -1.62 1.65 -35.32
CA SER A 155 -0.72 1.01 -36.26
C SER A 155 -0.61 -0.47 -35.94
N TYR A 156 -1.58 -1.21 -36.47
CA TYR A 156 -1.47 -2.64 -36.77
C TYR A 156 -1.74 -2.84 -38.25
#